data_edf2c8a57a35980070c94d3e993eb657
#
_entry.id   edf2c8a57a35980070c94d3e993eb657
#
_cell.length_a   1.000
_cell.length_b   1.000
_cell.length_c   1.000
_cell.angle_alpha   90.00
_cell.angle_beta   90.00
_cell.angle_gamma   90.00
#
_symmetry.space_group_name_H-M   'P 1'
#
loop_
_entity.id
_entity.type
_entity.pdbx_description
1 polymer ?
#
loop_
_entity_poly.entity_id
_entity_poly.type
_entity_poly.pdbx_seq_one_letter_code
_entity_poly.pdbx_strand_id
1 'polypeptide(L)'
;METSPNLIVMLTHNDFTVENAAEIFEECKKSEVKYWGMKEQGLPIDEMKRLCQHMNECGKTTILEVVAYTQEEGLAGAKTAVECGFDILMGTIFSDAINEYCATNGLKYMPFVGTVTERPSILSGNIDDIVNEAKRYVEKGVYGIDLLGYRYVGDIEALNEALVKNINAPVCIAGSIDTYTKLDSMKMLKPWAFTIGSAFFDNCFGDSIAQQIDNVCRHLKSTPAKRKKLFCEISPFTYAISLKKEILKRHIKNILSSETFASIISSDKLPTIVYQSHNDMIKRGPGIDPKHQLNKAENIRLACSKINGLIIKPGETFSFWKRVGKTSKRNGFTEGRVIVNGRLKAGLGGGLCNLANTINLLVLNSPMTITEIHHHSDALAPDPNGVRVPYSAGTSVNYNFIDYRFRNDTNQPVQLCTWCEGDFLYTELRTTQQFPCTYRIVEEGHHFHKEHDGNYYRISKIYRETINRDTSEITERKLIWNNHSRVMFDPNLIPKELIR
;
A
#
# COMPACT_ATOMS: atom_id res chain seq x y z
N MET A 1 -4.53 -36.83 4.27
CA MET A 1 -5.21 -35.60 4.80
C MET A 1 -4.26 -34.45 4.54
N GLU A 2 -4.65 -33.47 3.73
CA GLU A 2 -3.80 -32.29 3.52
C GLU A 2 -3.84 -31.45 4.81
N THR A 3 -2.72 -31.39 5.52
CA THR A 3 -2.62 -30.66 6.78
C THR A 3 -2.58 -29.17 6.51
N SER A 4 -3.45 -28.42 7.20
CA SER A 4 -3.35 -26.95 7.26
C SER A 4 -2.03 -26.54 7.88
N PRO A 5 -1.44 -25.38 7.51
CA PRO A 5 -0.24 -24.87 8.17
C PRO A 5 -0.49 -24.63 9.66
N ASN A 6 0.52 -24.86 10.49
CA ASN A 6 0.41 -24.62 11.91
C ASN A 6 0.46 -23.10 12.21
N LEU A 7 -0.41 -22.64 13.09
CA LEU A 7 -0.29 -21.29 13.67
C LEU A 7 0.67 -21.35 14.87
N ILE A 8 1.66 -20.45 14.88
CA ILE A 8 2.46 -20.14 16.06
C ILE A 8 1.95 -18.81 16.63
N VAL A 9 1.39 -18.85 17.81
CA VAL A 9 0.98 -17.63 18.53
C VAL A 9 2.19 -17.07 19.25
N MET A 10 2.64 -15.88 18.83
CA MET A 10 3.74 -15.17 19.47
C MET A 10 3.18 -14.17 20.49
N LEU A 11 3.54 -14.33 21.76
CA LEU A 11 3.17 -13.38 22.82
C LEU A 11 4.02 -12.12 22.78
N THR A 12 4.07 -11.52 21.57
CA THR A 12 4.96 -10.40 21.26
C THR A 12 4.24 -9.26 20.58
N HIS A 13 4.52 -8.03 21.03
CA HIS A 13 4.07 -6.79 20.43
C HIS A 13 5.27 -5.86 20.22
N ASN A 14 5.36 -5.22 19.05
CA ASN A 14 6.47 -4.32 18.72
C ASN A 14 7.86 -4.92 18.97
N ASP A 15 8.03 -6.20 18.65
CA ASP A 15 9.27 -6.96 18.73
C ASP A 15 9.75 -7.35 20.16
N PHE A 16 8.87 -7.18 21.16
CA PHE A 16 9.11 -7.55 22.55
C PHE A 16 8.04 -8.50 23.05
N THR A 17 8.39 -9.44 23.91
CA THR A 17 7.40 -10.22 24.68
C THR A 17 6.65 -9.27 25.60
N VAL A 18 5.34 -9.38 25.63
CA VAL A 18 4.50 -8.49 26.43
C VAL A 18 4.58 -8.86 27.92
N GLU A 19 4.51 -7.87 28.80
CA GLU A 19 4.63 -8.06 30.26
C GLU A 19 3.54 -8.99 30.82
N ASN A 20 2.32 -8.93 30.27
CA ASN A 20 1.18 -9.76 30.66
C ASN A 20 1.06 -11.07 29.87
N ALA A 21 2.16 -11.57 29.30
CA ALA A 21 2.18 -12.80 28.49
C ALA A 21 1.58 -14.01 29.20
N ALA A 22 1.83 -14.16 30.51
CA ALA A 22 1.31 -15.25 31.31
C ALA A 22 -0.22 -15.20 31.46
N GLU A 23 -0.80 -14.02 31.63
CA GLU A 23 -2.25 -13.81 31.74
C GLU A 23 -2.92 -14.14 30.40
N ILE A 24 -2.36 -13.65 29.31
CA ILE A 24 -2.88 -13.93 27.96
C ILE A 24 -2.83 -15.42 27.64
N PHE A 25 -1.72 -16.08 27.98
CA PHE A 25 -1.63 -17.53 27.79
C PHE A 25 -2.67 -18.26 28.62
N GLU A 26 -2.89 -17.87 29.89
CA GLU A 26 -3.88 -18.49 30.77
C GLU A 26 -5.29 -18.39 30.17
N GLU A 27 -5.67 -17.25 29.62
CA GLU A 27 -6.96 -17.06 28.95
C GLU A 27 -7.09 -17.93 27.70
N CYS A 28 -5.99 -18.15 26.97
CA CYS A 28 -5.97 -18.81 25.66
C CYS A 28 -5.49 -20.26 25.69
N LYS A 29 -5.04 -20.82 26.82
CA LYS A 29 -4.41 -22.16 26.93
C LYS A 29 -5.27 -23.31 26.42
N LYS A 30 -6.62 -23.16 26.47
CA LYS A 30 -7.57 -24.14 25.95
C LYS A 30 -7.77 -24.10 24.44
N SER A 31 -7.16 -23.11 23.75
CA SER A 31 -7.20 -23.04 22.29
C SER A 31 -6.58 -24.30 21.68
N GLU A 32 -7.00 -24.63 20.47
CA GLU A 32 -6.44 -25.76 19.72
C GLU A 32 -5.01 -25.53 19.21
N VAL A 33 -4.48 -24.29 19.34
CA VAL A 33 -3.13 -23.95 18.90
C VAL A 33 -2.11 -24.72 19.72
N LYS A 34 -1.25 -25.44 19.02
CA LYS A 34 -0.19 -26.26 19.62
C LYS A 34 1.08 -25.46 19.91
N TYR A 35 1.42 -24.49 19.05
CA TYR A 35 2.70 -23.80 19.05
C TYR A 35 2.56 -22.40 19.65
N TRP A 36 3.36 -22.11 20.68
CA TRP A 36 3.37 -20.82 21.39
C TRP A 36 4.78 -20.30 21.51
N GLY A 37 4.97 -19.05 21.20
CA GLY A 37 6.30 -18.44 21.19
C GLY A 37 6.36 -17.11 21.91
N MET A 38 7.57 -16.76 22.28
CA MET A 38 7.94 -15.46 22.81
C MET A 38 9.33 -15.05 22.29
N LYS A 39 9.72 -13.81 22.48
CA LYS A 39 11.06 -13.32 22.16
C LYS A 39 11.93 -13.27 23.40
N GLU A 40 13.23 -13.22 23.16
CA GLU A 40 14.27 -13.15 24.19
C GLU A 40 14.23 -11.86 25.02
N GLN A 41 13.54 -10.83 24.52
CA GLN A 41 13.39 -9.54 25.19
C GLN A 41 11.94 -9.28 25.60
N GLY A 42 11.77 -8.54 26.69
CA GLY A 42 10.45 -8.11 27.20
C GLY A 42 10.07 -8.76 28.54
N LEU A 43 10.58 -9.97 28.87
CA LEU A 43 10.38 -10.60 30.16
C LEU A 43 11.72 -10.94 30.84
N PRO A 44 11.78 -10.88 32.18
CA PRO A 44 12.89 -11.47 32.95
C PRO A 44 12.99 -12.98 32.70
N ILE A 45 14.20 -13.52 32.72
CA ILE A 45 14.47 -14.95 32.44
C ILE A 45 13.67 -15.87 33.35
N ASP A 46 13.55 -15.54 34.63
CA ASP A 46 12.78 -16.36 35.59
C ASP A 46 11.30 -16.39 35.25
N GLU A 47 10.71 -15.31 34.74
CA GLU A 47 9.32 -15.28 34.31
C GLU A 47 9.14 -16.04 33.00
N MET A 48 10.05 -15.86 32.06
CA MET A 48 10.10 -16.60 30.80
C MET A 48 10.16 -18.11 31.05
N LYS A 49 11.01 -18.54 31.99
CA LYS A 49 11.14 -19.94 32.38
C LYS A 49 9.86 -20.52 32.99
N ARG A 50 9.22 -19.78 33.93
CA ARG A 50 7.94 -20.17 34.50
C ARG A 50 6.84 -20.29 33.47
N LEU A 51 6.75 -19.32 32.56
CA LEU A 51 5.76 -19.33 31.49
C LEU A 51 5.98 -20.49 30.53
N CYS A 52 7.22 -20.72 30.09
CA CYS A 52 7.61 -21.83 29.22
C CYS A 52 7.22 -23.18 29.88
N GLN A 53 7.57 -23.39 31.17
CA GLN A 53 7.20 -24.59 31.91
C GLN A 53 5.67 -24.78 31.96
N HIS A 54 4.91 -23.72 32.26
CA HIS A 54 3.46 -23.77 32.30
C HIS A 54 2.84 -24.13 30.93
N MET A 55 3.39 -23.57 29.84
CA MET A 55 2.98 -23.92 28.48
C MET A 55 3.22 -25.41 28.18
N ASN A 56 4.39 -25.94 28.57
CA ASN A 56 4.76 -27.35 28.38
C ASN A 56 3.84 -28.26 29.19
N GLU A 57 3.53 -27.92 30.46
CA GLU A 57 2.57 -28.65 31.30
C GLU A 57 1.15 -28.66 30.69
N CYS A 58 0.78 -27.60 29.94
CA CYS A 58 -0.47 -27.54 29.18
C CYS A 58 -0.41 -28.30 27.84
N GLY A 59 0.68 -29.02 27.53
CA GLY A 59 0.85 -29.80 26.29
C GLY A 59 1.12 -28.97 25.08
N LYS A 60 1.58 -27.72 25.22
CA LYS A 60 2.00 -26.86 24.11
C LYS A 60 3.45 -27.13 23.73
N THR A 61 3.81 -26.79 22.50
CA THR A 61 5.21 -26.76 22.04
C THR A 61 5.69 -25.34 22.10
N THR A 62 6.78 -25.11 22.77
CA THR A 62 7.28 -23.78 23.11
C THR A 62 8.41 -23.33 22.20
N ILE A 63 8.43 -22.05 21.85
CA ILE A 63 9.35 -21.47 20.88
C ILE A 63 9.96 -20.20 21.47
N LEU A 64 11.29 -20.11 21.44
CA LEU A 64 11.99 -18.84 21.69
C LEU A 64 12.51 -18.31 20.37
N GLU A 65 12.05 -17.14 19.95
CA GLU A 65 12.58 -16.40 18.82
C GLU A 65 13.66 -15.43 19.33
N VAL A 66 14.89 -15.62 18.87
CA VAL A 66 16.06 -14.81 19.26
C VAL A 66 16.51 -13.99 18.04
N VAL A 67 16.40 -12.67 18.12
CA VAL A 67 16.87 -11.79 17.07
C VAL A 67 18.32 -11.42 17.31
N ALA A 68 19.23 -12.26 16.80
CA ALA A 68 20.65 -12.10 16.96
C ALA A 68 21.39 -12.17 15.62
N TYR A 69 22.33 -11.24 15.43
CA TYR A 69 23.07 -11.07 14.17
C TYR A 69 24.54 -11.43 14.30
N THR A 70 24.95 -11.93 15.47
CA THR A 70 26.29 -12.47 15.71
C THR A 70 26.19 -13.89 16.29
N GLN A 71 27.24 -14.67 16.10
CA GLN A 71 27.34 -16.02 16.69
C GLN A 71 27.27 -15.97 18.21
N GLU A 72 27.92 -14.98 18.85
CA GLU A 72 27.98 -14.83 20.30
C GLU A 72 26.56 -14.60 20.88
N GLU A 73 25.83 -13.63 20.33
CA GLU A 73 24.45 -13.33 20.75
C GLU A 73 23.52 -14.53 20.50
N GLY A 74 23.61 -15.16 19.32
CA GLY A 74 22.82 -16.33 19.00
C GLY A 74 23.09 -17.52 19.91
N LEU A 75 24.34 -17.75 20.29
CA LEU A 75 24.72 -18.81 21.24
C LEU A 75 24.25 -18.48 22.67
N ALA A 76 24.25 -17.22 23.06
CA ALA A 76 23.66 -16.79 24.33
C ALA A 76 22.16 -17.05 24.36
N GLY A 77 21.45 -16.70 23.28
CA GLY A 77 20.02 -17.00 23.12
C GLY A 77 19.71 -18.50 23.14
N ALA A 78 20.53 -19.33 22.49
CA ALA A 78 20.38 -20.78 22.55
C ALA A 78 20.56 -21.35 23.96
N LYS A 79 21.51 -20.81 24.74
CA LYS A 79 21.67 -21.17 26.16
C LYS A 79 20.44 -20.80 26.99
N THR A 80 19.90 -19.61 26.79
CA THR A 80 18.67 -19.18 27.44
C THR A 80 17.49 -20.10 27.07
N ALA A 81 17.37 -20.50 25.79
CA ALA A 81 16.32 -21.41 25.36
C ALA A 81 16.39 -22.77 26.08
N VAL A 82 17.62 -23.33 26.21
CA VAL A 82 17.85 -24.59 26.95
C VAL A 82 17.56 -24.43 28.44
N GLU A 83 18.04 -23.36 29.06
CA GLU A 83 17.83 -23.06 30.48
C GLU A 83 16.35 -22.91 30.83
N CYS A 84 15.57 -22.28 29.96
CA CYS A 84 14.13 -22.09 30.15
C CYS A 84 13.30 -23.32 29.75
N GLY A 85 13.87 -24.30 29.04
CA GLY A 85 13.20 -25.51 28.62
C GLY A 85 12.31 -25.37 27.37
N PHE A 86 12.71 -24.47 26.43
CA PHE A 86 12.01 -24.35 25.15
C PHE A 86 12.27 -25.55 24.23
N ASP A 87 11.30 -25.89 23.41
CA ASP A 87 11.39 -26.99 22.43
C ASP A 87 12.10 -26.58 21.14
N ILE A 88 11.92 -25.33 20.72
CA ILE A 88 12.41 -24.81 19.43
C ILE A 88 13.06 -23.45 19.64
N LEU A 89 14.24 -23.27 19.07
CA LEU A 89 14.91 -21.99 18.88
C LEU A 89 14.66 -21.52 17.45
N MET A 90 14.05 -20.35 17.29
CA MET A 90 13.87 -19.67 16.01
C MET A 90 14.69 -18.39 15.97
N GLY A 91 14.91 -17.88 14.77
CA GLY A 91 15.74 -16.70 14.57
C GLY A 91 17.23 -17.00 14.64
N THR A 92 18.02 -15.99 14.89
CA THR A 92 19.48 -15.95 14.79
C THR A 92 20.03 -16.14 13.37
N ILE A 93 21.20 -15.57 13.10
CA ILE A 93 21.96 -16.02 11.93
C ILE A 93 22.45 -17.46 12.19
N PHE A 94 22.60 -18.23 11.12
CA PHE A 94 23.17 -19.56 11.24
C PHE A 94 24.65 -19.49 11.65
N SER A 95 25.04 -20.33 12.61
CA SER A 95 26.45 -20.71 12.83
C SER A 95 26.56 -22.16 13.24
N ASP A 96 27.69 -22.78 12.89
CA ASP A 96 27.97 -24.18 13.25
C ASP A 96 27.96 -24.37 14.78
N ALA A 97 28.47 -23.40 15.54
CA ALA A 97 28.50 -23.45 17.01
C ALA A 97 27.11 -23.42 17.64
N ILE A 98 26.16 -22.61 17.08
CA ILE A 98 24.76 -22.59 17.55
C ILE A 98 24.12 -23.92 17.23
N ASN A 99 24.28 -24.41 15.99
CA ASN A 99 23.68 -25.66 15.54
C ASN A 99 24.16 -26.86 16.38
N GLU A 100 25.47 -26.97 16.63
CA GLU A 100 26.05 -28.01 17.47
C GLU A 100 25.53 -27.94 18.91
N TYR A 101 25.47 -26.73 19.47
CA TYR A 101 24.94 -26.52 20.82
C TYR A 101 23.48 -26.97 20.93
N CYS A 102 22.65 -26.58 19.98
CA CYS A 102 21.23 -26.97 19.92
C CYS A 102 21.10 -28.49 19.79
N ALA A 103 21.83 -29.11 18.86
CA ALA A 103 21.79 -30.55 18.65
C ALA A 103 22.21 -31.34 19.89
N THR A 104 23.26 -30.89 20.58
CA THR A 104 23.78 -31.55 21.82
C THR A 104 22.77 -31.47 22.96
N ASN A 105 21.97 -30.41 23.04
CA ASN A 105 20.96 -30.21 24.10
C ASN A 105 19.57 -30.62 23.70
N GLY A 106 19.34 -31.22 22.53
CA GLY A 106 18.03 -31.66 22.06
C GLY A 106 17.08 -30.51 21.68
N LEU A 107 17.59 -29.30 21.52
CA LEU A 107 16.85 -28.12 21.11
C LEU A 107 16.72 -28.07 19.57
N LYS A 108 15.51 -28.02 19.05
CA LYS A 108 15.28 -27.87 17.61
C LYS A 108 15.66 -26.48 17.15
N TYR A 109 16.45 -26.36 16.09
CA TYR A 109 16.96 -25.09 15.62
C TYR A 109 16.43 -24.71 14.25
N MET A 110 15.94 -23.49 14.10
CA MET A 110 15.42 -22.91 12.86
C MET A 110 16.04 -21.51 12.64
N PRO A 111 17.23 -21.43 12.00
CA PRO A 111 17.89 -20.14 11.73
C PRO A 111 17.17 -19.30 10.68
N PHE A 112 17.47 -18.00 10.67
CA PHE A 112 17.21 -17.12 9.55
C PHE A 112 18.02 -17.54 8.31
N VAL A 113 17.54 -17.13 7.14
CA VAL A 113 18.23 -17.26 5.85
C VAL A 113 18.28 -15.90 5.16
N GLY A 114 19.26 -15.72 4.29
CA GLY A 114 19.54 -14.47 3.59
C GLY A 114 20.17 -13.42 4.48
N THR A 115 20.23 -12.19 4.02
CA THR A 115 20.77 -11.07 4.79
C THR A 115 19.69 -10.45 5.63
N VAL A 116 19.74 -10.67 6.93
CA VAL A 116 18.80 -10.12 7.91
C VAL A 116 19.48 -8.97 8.67
N THR A 117 18.80 -7.83 8.72
CA THR A 117 19.29 -6.59 9.35
C THR A 117 18.14 -5.87 10.05
N GLU A 118 18.48 -4.88 10.85
CA GLU A 118 17.54 -3.98 11.55
C GLU A 118 16.67 -4.67 12.62
N ARG A 119 15.97 -3.86 13.41
CA ARG A 119 14.95 -4.31 14.36
C ARG A 119 13.82 -3.27 14.36
N PRO A 120 12.63 -3.64 13.82
CA PRO A 120 12.21 -4.97 13.34
C PRO A 120 13.02 -5.48 12.14
N SER A 121 13.29 -6.79 12.14
CA SER A 121 14.18 -7.42 11.15
C SER A 121 13.67 -7.29 9.73
N ILE A 122 14.58 -7.00 8.78
CA ILE A 122 14.32 -6.92 7.33
C ILE A 122 15.17 -8.00 6.66
N LEU A 123 14.56 -8.71 5.70
CA LEU A 123 15.24 -9.72 4.89
C LEU A 123 15.57 -9.18 3.49
N SER A 124 16.83 -9.34 3.07
CA SER A 124 17.32 -9.01 1.74
C SER A 124 18.17 -10.12 1.16
N GLY A 125 18.47 -10.05 -0.15
CA GLY A 125 19.27 -11.02 -0.88
C GLY A 125 18.57 -11.48 -2.16
N ASN A 126 19.28 -12.28 -2.97
CA ASN A 126 18.72 -12.92 -4.15
C ASN A 126 17.97 -14.20 -3.76
N ILE A 127 16.82 -14.48 -4.37
CA ILE A 127 15.96 -15.62 -4.02
C ILE A 127 16.70 -16.95 -4.19
N ASP A 128 17.43 -17.13 -5.28
CA ASP A 128 18.17 -18.38 -5.53
C ASP A 128 19.28 -18.58 -4.52
N ASP A 129 19.98 -17.53 -4.12
CA ASP A 129 21.02 -17.57 -3.09
C ASP A 129 20.43 -17.94 -1.71
N ILE A 130 19.30 -17.36 -1.34
CA ILE A 130 18.56 -17.67 -0.11
C ILE A 130 18.11 -19.13 -0.08
N VAL A 131 17.58 -19.65 -1.20
CA VAL A 131 17.18 -21.06 -1.33
C VAL A 131 18.40 -22.00 -1.18
N ASN A 132 19.50 -21.65 -1.83
CA ASN A 132 20.74 -22.47 -1.75
C ASN A 132 21.35 -22.43 -0.34
N GLU A 133 21.27 -21.30 0.33
CA GLU A 133 21.68 -21.16 1.73
C GLU A 133 20.83 -22.04 2.66
N ALA A 134 19.50 -21.98 2.52
CA ALA A 134 18.58 -22.81 3.28
C ALA A 134 18.85 -24.32 3.09
N LYS A 135 19.16 -24.77 1.85
CA LYS A 135 19.52 -26.16 1.56
C LYS A 135 20.79 -26.57 2.32
N ARG A 136 21.83 -25.71 2.30
CA ARG A 136 23.08 -25.97 3.05
C ARG A 136 22.84 -26.08 4.55
N TYR A 137 21.95 -25.30 5.12
CA TYR A 137 21.61 -25.38 6.56
C TYR A 137 20.87 -26.69 6.87
N VAL A 138 19.94 -27.11 6.02
CA VAL A 138 19.26 -28.39 6.17
C VAL A 138 20.25 -29.56 6.07
N GLU A 139 21.22 -29.52 5.16
CA GLU A 139 22.31 -30.52 5.03
C GLU A 139 23.18 -30.56 6.31
N LYS A 140 23.31 -29.46 7.03
CA LYS A 140 23.99 -29.38 8.32
C LYS A 140 23.13 -29.84 9.51
N GLY A 141 21.92 -30.29 9.27
CA GLY A 141 21.06 -30.92 10.27
C GLY A 141 20.19 -29.97 11.09
N VAL A 142 19.98 -28.72 10.66
CA VAL A 142 18.97 -27.86 11.31
C VAL A 142 17.60 -28.48 11.23
N TYR A 143 16.74 -28.23 12.22
CA TYR A 143 15.37 -28.75 12.23
C TYR A 143 14.51 -28.14 11.11
N GLY A 144 14.70 -26.85 10.82
CA GLY A 144 13.93 -26.15 9.80
C GLY A 144 14.48 -24.76 9.54
N ILE A 145 13.71 -23.94 8.87
CA ILE A 145 14.07 -22.56 8.48
C ILE A 145 13.05 -21.58 9.03
N ASP A 146 13.52 -20.49 9.64
CA ASP A 146 12.73 -19.32 9.99
C ASP A 146 12.86 -18.29 8.87
N LEU A 147 11.81 -18.16 8.07
CA LEU A 147 11.78 -17.27 6.90
C LEU A 147 11.01 -15.98 7.21
N LEU A 148 11.72 -14.85 7.26
CA LEU A 148 11.11 -13.53 7.36
C LEU A 148 10.42 -13.12 6.04
N GLY A 149 9.54 -13.96 5.54
CA GLY A 149 9.01 -13.89 4.19
C GLY A 149 8.24 -12.60 3.90
N TYR A 150 7.41 -12.13 4.81
CA TYR A 150 6.68 -10.86 4.65
C TYR A 150 7.50 -9.61 5.00
N ARG A 151 8.76 -9.77 5.40
CA ARG A 151 9.73 -8.69 5.62
C ARG A 151 10.82 -8.66 4.56
N TYR A 152 10.65 -9.41 3.48
CA TYR A 152 11.56 -9.43 2.34
C TYR A 152 11.40 -8.19 1.47
N VAL A 153 12.52 -7.57 1.10
CA VAL A 153 12.54 -6.33 0.28
C VAL A 153 12.22 -6.54 -1.21
N GLY A 154 12.18 -7.79 -1.68
CA GLY A 154 11.91 -8.15 -3.07
C GLY A 154 10.49 -8.69 -3.30
N ASP A 155 10.36 -9.68 -4.20
CA ASP A 155 9.09 -10.35 -4.50
C ASP A 155 8.77 -11.37 -3.41
N ILE A 156 7.90 -10.97 -2.47
CA ILE A 156 7.50 -11.76 -1.30
C ILE A 156 6.86 -13.09 -1.71
N GLU A 157 5.97 -13.06 -2.70
CA GLU A 157 5.26 -14.27 -3.14
C GLU A 157 6.23 -15.26 -3.77
N ALA A 158 7.14 -14.78 -4.63
CA ALA A 158 8.15 -15.60 -5.26
C ALA A 158 9.12 -16.23 -4.25
N LEU A 159 9.58 -15.48 -3.25
CA LEU A 159 10.47 -15.99 -2.20
C LEU A 159 9.79 -17.08 -1.37
N ASN A 160 8.59 -16.80 -0.84
CA ASN A 160 7.85 -17.73 0.00
C ASN A 160 7.56 -19.03 -0.75
N GLU A 161 7.14 -18.93 -2.02
CA GLU A 161 6.89 -20.09 -2.89
C GLU A 161 8.17 -20.89 -3.14
N ALA A 162 9.28 -20.21 -3.44
CA ALA A 162 10.56 -20.85 -3.71
C ALA A 162 11.06 -21.65 -2.50
N LEU A 163 11.03 -21.07 -1.28
CA LEU A 163 11.48 -21.76 -0.08
C LEU A 163 10.58 -22.97 0.25
N VAL A 164 9.27 -22.76 0.32
CA VAL A 164 8.34 -23.86 0.69
C VAL A 164 8.39 -25.04 -0.31
N LYS A 165 8.60 -24.76 -1.60
CA LYS A 165 8.69 -25.82 -2.63
C LYS A 165 10.03 -26.54 -2.69
N ASN A 166 11.13 -25.86 -2.37
CA ASN A 166 12.48 -26.40 -2.62
C ASN A 166 13.20 -26.87 -1.36
N ILE A 167 12.67 -26.61 -0.16
CA ILE A 167 13.28 -27.01 1.11
C ILE A 167 12.54 -28.21 1.67
N ASN A 168 13.28 -29.32 1.83
CA ASN A 168 12.75 -30.55 2.40
C ASN A 168 12.93 -30.60 3.93
N ALA A 169 12.49 -29.54 4.61
CA ALA A 169 12.48 -29.38 6.06
C ALA A 169 11.35 -28.42 6.46
N PRO A 170 10.95 -28.35 7.73
CA PRO A 170 9.98 -27.37 8.19
C PRO A 170 10.37 -25.93 7.82
N VAL A 171 9.53 -25.22 7.10
CA VAL A 171 9.67 -23.78 6.83
C VAL A 171 8.60 -23.04 7.59
N CYS A 172 8.99 -22.15 8.49
CA CYS A 172 8.11 -21.23 9.20
C CYS A 172 8.15 -19.87 8.50
N ILE A 173 7.00 -19.34 8.10
CA ILE A 173 6.90 -18.00 7.52
C ILE A 173 6.59 -17.02 8.63
N ALA A 174 7.53 -16.12 8.88
CA ALA A 174 7.43 -15.06 9.87
C ALA A 174 7.23 -13.68 9.26
N GLY A 175 6.79 -12.75 10.09
CA GLY A 175 6.64 -11.33 9.79
C GLY A 175 5.24 -10.94 9.34
N SER A 176 4.67 -9.94 9.99
CA SER A 176 3.52 -9.11 9.54
C SER A 176 2.34 -9.82 8.86
N ILE A 177 1.91 -10.99 9.39
CA ILE A 177 0.66 -11.65 8.95
C ILE A 177 -0.48 -11.03 9.75
N ASP A 178 -1.19 -10.08 9.16
CA ASP A 178 -2.16 -9.17 9.80
C ASP A 178 -3.51 -9.10 9.07
N THR A 179 -3.68 -9.86 7.98
CA THR A 179 -4.91 -9.85 7.18
C THR A 179 -5.35 -11.26 6.79
N TYR A 180 -6.66 -11.43 6.59
CA TYR A 180 -7.22 -12.68 6.06
C TYR A 180 -6.67 -13.05 4.67
N THR A 181 -6.30 -12.07 3.85
CA THR A 181 -5.65 -12.31 2.55
C THR A 181 -4.30 -13.00 2.70
N LYS A 182 -3.49 -12.60 3.69
CA LYS A 182 -2.21 -13.27 4.00
C LYS A 182 -2.43 -14.67 4.57
N LEU A 183 -3.50 -14.87 5.37
CA LEU A 183 -3.90 -16.21 5.83
C LEU A 183 -4.32 -17.11 4.66
N ASP A 184 -5.03 -16.58 3.67
CA ASP A 184 -5.37 -17.33 2.45
C ASP A 184 -4.11 -17.72 1.66
N SER A 185 -3.09 -16.85 1.62
CA SER A 185 -1.79 -17.17 1.03
C SER A 185 -1.11 -18.33 1.78
N MET A 186 -1.16 -18.35 3.12
CA MET A 186 -0.64 -19.47 3.92
C MET A 186 -1.37 -20.76 3.64
N LYS A 187 -2.70 -20.75 3.51
CA LYS A 187 -3.52 -21.92 3.15
C LYS A 187 -3.15 -22.49 1.78
N MET A 188 -2.84 -21.63 0.80
CA MET A 188 -2.46 -22.06 -0.55
C MET A 188 -1.04 -22.58 -0.61
N LEU A 189 -0.12 -21.89 0.07
CA LEU A 189 1.30 -22.19 0.06
C LEU A 189 1.66 -23.42 0.90
N LYS A 190 0.91 -23.63 2.01
CA LYS A 190 1.08 -24.74 2.96
C LYS A 190 2.49 -24.87 3.53
N PRO A 191 3.06 -23.78 4.12
CA PRO A 191 4.29 -23.93 4.87
C PRO A 191 4.05 -24.84 6.08
N TRP A 192 5.12 -25.33 6.74
CA TRP A 192 4.98 -26.06 8.00
C TRP A 192 4.25 -25.25 9.07
N ALA A 193 4.65 -23.97 9.24
CA ALA A 193 4.00 -23.05 10.17
C ALA A 193 4.14 -21.59 9.69
N PHE A 194 3.43 -20.72 10.41
CA PHE A 194 3.60 -19.27 10.30
C PHE A 194 3.35 -18.61 11.64
N THR A 195 3.95 -17.43 11.89
CA THR A 195 3.84 -16.69 13.13
C THR A 195 2.84 -15.55 13.05
N ILE A 196 2.08 -15.33 14.12
CA ILE A 196 1.31 -14.10 14.37
C ILE A 196 1.63 -13.61 15.79
N GLY A 197 2.09 -12.37 15.91
CA GLY A 197 2.34 -11.65 17.16
C GLY A 197 1.56 -10.35 17.21
N SER A 198 2.18 -9.22 16.86
CA SER A 198 1.61 -7.86 16.97
C SER A 198 0.19 -7.74 16.41
N ALA A 199 -0.15 -8.46 15.34
CA ALA A 199 -1.48 -8.41 14.75
C ALA A 199 -2.62 -8.82 15.71
N PHE A 200 -2.33 -9.68 16.71
CA PHE A 200 -3.31 -10.01 17.76
C PHE A 200 -3.48 -8.85 18.76
N PHE A 201 -2.42 -8.11 19.02
CA PHE A 201 -2.45 -6.93 19.90
C PHE A 201 -3.04 -5.70 19.21
N ASP A 202 -2.93 -5.65 17.88
CA ASP A 202 -3.53 -4.60 17.03
C ASP A 202 -4.99 -4.90 16.65
N ASN A 203 -5.58 -5.96 17.21
CA ASN A 203 -6.97 -6.39 16.98
C ASN A 203 -7.31 -6.65 15.49
N CYS A 204 -6.35 -7.17 14.69
CA CYS A 204 -6.53 -7.41 13.26
C CYS A 204 -7.55 -8.50 12.92
N PHE A 205 -7.87 -9.42 13.85
CA PHE A 205 -8.72 -10.57 13.61
C PHE A 205 -9.93 -10.68 14.54
N GLY A 206 -10.17 -9.68 15.41
CA GLY A 206 -11.30 -9.64 16.35
C GLY A 206 -11.04 -8.79 17.59
N ASP A 207 -11.93 -8.83 18.58
CA ASP A 207 -11.93 -7.89 19.70
C ASP A 207 -11.08 -8.36 20.90
N SER A 208 -10.81 -9.67 21.06
CA SER A 208 -9.94 -10.23 22.08
C SER A 208 -8.97 -11.24 21.51
N ILE A 209 -7.81 -11.45 22.14
CA ILE A 209 -6.78 -12.37 21.64
C ILE A 209 -7.34 -13.79 21.49
N ALA A 210 -8.09 -14.28 22.49
CA ALA A 210 -8.73 -15.59 22.41
C ALA A 210 -9.68 -15.72 21.22
N GLN A 211 -10.55 -14.72 21.00
CA GLN A 211 -11.45 -14.69 19.84
C GLN A 211 -10.69 -14.64 18.52
N GLN A 212 -9.62 -13.85 18.46
CA GLN A 212 -8.78 -13.72 17.26
C GLN A 212 -8.10 -15.04 16.90
N ILE A 213 -7.54 -15.75 17.89
CA ILE A 213 -6.96 -17.08 17.71
C ILE A 213 -8.01 -18.04 17.14
N ASP A 214 -9.21 -18.07 17.70
CA ASP A 214 -10.30 -18.93 17.20
C ASP A 214 -10.73 -18.55 15.78
N ASN A 215 -10.79 -17.25 15.46
CA ASN A 215 -11.12 -16.76 14.13
C ASN A 215 -10.07 -17.19 13.10
N VAL A 216 -8.78 -17.04 13.42
CA VAL A 216 -7.67 -17.50 12.58
C VAL A 216 -7.71 -19.01 12.38
N CYS A 217 -7.85 -19.79 13.44
CA CYS A 217 -7.94 -21.25 13.36
C CYS A 217 -9.15 -21.71 12.52
N ARG A 218 -10.30 -21.09 12.71
CA ARG A 218 -11.51 -21.38 11.91
C ARG A 218 -11.30 -21.03 10.45
N HIS A 219 -10.65 -19.88 10.18
CA HIS A 219 -10.33 -19.47 8.82
C HIS A 219 -9.37 -20.46 8.15
N LEU A 220 -8.35 -20.94 8.85
CA LEU A 220 -7.42 -21.95 8.31
C LEU A 220 -8.10 -23.28 7.98
N LYS A 221 -9.06 -23.72 8.78
CA LYS A 221 -9.83 -24.96 8.55
C LYS A 221 -10.92 -24.82 7.50
N SER A 222 -11.41 -23.59 7.28
CA SER A 222 -12.37 -23.35 6.21
C SER A 222 -11.70 -23.77 4.87
N THR A 223 -12.45 -24.50 4.05
CA THR A 223 -11.99 -24.78 2.68
C THR A 223 -11.51 -23.46 2.11
N PRO A 224 -10.28 -23.38 1.50
CA PRO A 224 -9.86 -22.16 0.84
C PRO A 224 -11.05 -21.81 -0.07
N ALA A 225 -11.70 -20.71 0.20
CA ALA A 225 -12.56 -20.14 -0.81
C ALA A 225 -11.60 -20.01 -1.99
N LYS A 226 -11.73 -20.91 -3.00
CA LYS A 226 -11.03 -20.71 -4.26
C LYS A 226 -11.38 -19.27 -4.55
N ARG A 227 -10.41 -18.35 -4.38
CA ARG A 227 -10.59 -16.97 -4.82
C ARG A 227 -10.97 -17.17 -6.29
N LYS A 228 -12.29 -17.17 -6.55
CA LYS A 228 -12.76 -17.23 -7.90
C LYS A 228 -12.07 -16.06 -8.53
N LYS A 229 -11.07 -16.33 -9.39
CA LYS A 229 -10.45 -15.26 -10.17
C LYS A 229 -11.59 -14.40 -10.61
N LEU A 230 -11.55 -13.12 -10.28
CA LEU A 230 -12.57 -12.21 -10.74
C LEU A 230 -12.67 -12.43 -12.25
N PHE A 231 -13.86 -12.39 -12.80
CA PHE A 231 -14.04 -12.63 -14.24
C PHE A 231 -13.05 -11.83 -15.10
N CYS A 232 -12.67 -10.61 -14.66
CA CYS A 232 -11.65 -9.78 -15.30
C CYS A 232 -10.20 -10.31 -15.16
N GLU A 233 -9.92 -11.22 -14.23
CA GLU A 233 -8.58 -11.77 -13.98
C GLU A 233 -8.32 -13.10 -14.72
N ILE A 234 -9.36 -13.68 -15.35
CA ILE A 234 -9.26 -14.99 -16.02
C ILE A 234 -8.39 -14.90 -17.29
N SER A 235 -8.61 -13.86 -18.10
CA SER A 235 -7.89 -13.66 -19.37
C SER A 235 -7.99 -12.20 -19.85
N PRO A 236 -7.14 -11.76 -20.81
CA PRO A 236 -7.28 -10.46 -21.45
C PRO A 236 -8.66 -10.24 -22.10
N PHE A 237 -9.28 -11.30 -22.59
CA PHE A 237 -10.61 -11.25 -23.20
C PHE A 237 -11.69 -10.96 -22.16
N THR A 238 -11.68 -11.66 -21.02
CA THR A 238 -12.62 -11.44 -19.92
C THR A 238 -12.41 -10.07 -19.25
N TYR A 239 -11.16 -9.59 -19.18
CA TYR A 239 -10.86 -8.22 -18.79
C TYR A 239 -11.53 -7.20 -19.72
N ALA A 240 -11.42 -7.38 -21.05
CA ALA A 240 -12.06 -6.48 -22.03
C ALA A 240 -13.60 -6.49 -21.92
N ILE A 241 -14.20 -7.63 -21.63
CA ILE A 241 -15.67 -7.73 -21.39
C ILE A 241 -16.05 -6.98 -20.11
N SER A 242 -15.29 -7.20 -19.01
CA SER A 242 -15.53 -6.51 -17.73
C SER A 242 -15.41 -4.99 -17.88
N LEU A 243 -14.41 -4.52 -18.62
CA LEU A 243 -14.21 -3.11 -18.91
C LEU A 243 -15.41 -2.53 -19.69
N LYS A 244 -15.87 -3.21 -20.73
CA LYS A 244 -17.07 -2.79 -21.49
C LYS A 244 -18.32 -2.76 -20.63
N LYS A 245 -18.48 -3.73 -19.72
CA LYS A 245 -19.58 -3.76 -18.75
C LYS A 245 -19.58 -2.53 -17.83
N GLU A 246 -18.41 -2.16 -17.28
CA GLU A 246 -18.32 -0.99 -16.40
C GLU A 246 -18.56 0.32 -17.17
N ILE A 247 -18.06 0.42 -18.40
CA ILE A 247 -18.36 1.55 -19.29
C ILE A 247 -19.86 1.64 -19.57
N LEU A 248 -20.52 0.51 -19.86
CA LEU A 248 -21.97 0.48 -20.11
C LEU A 248 -22.77 0.89 -18.87
N LYS A 249 -22.40 0.35 -17.70
CA LYS A 249 -23.02 0.76 -16.42
C LYS A 249 -22.93 2.27 -16.20
N ARG A 250 -21.75 2.86 -16.49
CA ARG A 250 -21.56 4.31 -16.39
C ARG A 250 -22.45 5.08 -17.36
N HIS A 251 -22.59 4.63 -18.60
CA HIS A 251 -23.51 5.26 -19.55
C HIS A 251 -24.95 5.21 -19.06
N ILE A 252 -25.41 4.06 -18.57
CA ILE A 252 -26.76 3.91 -18.00
C ILE A 252 -26.92 4.84 -16.79
N LYS A 253 -25.96 4.86 -15.86
CA LYS A 253 -25.96 5.76 -14.71
C LYS A 253 -26.06 7.22 -15.12
N ASN A 254 -25.32 7.64 -16.15
CA ASN A 254 -25.35 9.00 -16.67
C ASN A 254 -26.68 9.37 -17.34
N ILE A 255 -27.38 8.41 -17.94
CA ILE A 255 -28.72 8.63 -18.55
C ILE A 255 -29.80 8.71 -17.47
N LEU A 256 -29.72 7.86 -16.46
CA LEU A 256 -30.67 7.81 -15.34
C LEU A 256 -30.43 8.88 -14.27
N SER A 257 -29.27 9.55 -14.31
CA SER A 257 -28.93 10.62 -13.36
C SER A 257 -29.75 11.88 -13.66
N SER A 258 -30.19 12.55 -12.61
CA SER A 258 -30.79 13.91 -12.67
C SER A 258 -29.72 15.01 -12.85
N GLU A 259 -28.43 14.66 -12.94
CA GLU A 259 -27.34 15.63 -13.13
C GLU A 259 -27.43 16.32 -14.49
N THR A 260 -27.46 17.64 -14.50
CA THR A 260 -27.31 18.45 -15.71
C THR A 260 -25.83 18.67 -15.98
N PHE A 261 -25.35 18.21 -17.12
CA PHE A 261 -23.94 18.33 -17.47
C PHE A 261 -23.68 19.58 -18.33
N ALA A 262 -22.65 20.34 -17.97
CA ALA A 262 -22.20 21.48 -18.73
C ALA A 262 -21.81 21.10 -20.16
N SER A 263 -22.30 21.87 -21.14
CA SER A 263 -22.08 21.57 -22.56
C SER A 263 -21.72 22.79 -23.42
N ILE A 264 -21.94 23.99 -22.92
CA ILE A 264 -21.76 25.26 -23.66
C ILE A 264 -20.29 25.65 -23.64
N ILE A 265 -19.73 25.91 -24.82
CA ILE A 265 -18.37 26.46 -24.98
C ILE A 265 -18.52 27.92 -25.42
N SER A 266 -17.71 28.80 -24.84
CA SER A 266 -17.53 30.21 -25.27
C SER A 266 -16.07 30.50 -25.49
N SER A 267 -15.77 31.20 -26.60
CA SER A 267 -14.45 31.76 -26.85
C SER A 267 -14.17 32.99 -26.01
N ASP A 268 -15.22 33.71 -25.63
CA ASP A 268 -15.11 34.91 -24.81
C ASP A 268 -14.89 34.54 -23.37
N LYS A 269 -13.82 35.05 -22.80
CA LYS A 269 -13.44 34.76 -21.42
C LYS A 269 -14.29 35.60 -20.44
N LEU A 270 -14.83 34.94 -19.42
CA LEU A 270 -15.44 35.66 -18.29
C LEU A 270 -14.43 36.57 -17.60
N PRO A 271 -14.81 37.75 -17.11
CA PRO A 271 -13.88 38.82 -16.73
C PRO A 271 -12.98 38.49 -15.54
N THR A 272 -13.49 37.70 -14.58
CA THR A 272 -12.82 37.52 -13.29
C THR A 272 -12.14 36.17 -13.16
N ILE A 273 -10.85 36.14 -12.87
CA ILE A 273 -10.13 34.90 -12.57
C ILE A 273 -10.41 34.51 -11.11
N VAL A 274 -10.92 33.30 -10.89
CA VAL A 274 -11.08 32.69 -9.56
C VAL A 274 -9.75 32.10 -9.09
N TYR A 275 -9.16 31.27 -9.94
CA TYR A 275 -7.85 30.67 -9.74
C TYR A 275 -7.22 30.27 -11.08
N GLN A 276 -5.90 30.28 -11.12
CA GLN A 276 -5.13 29.86 -12.31
C GLN A 276 -3.96 28.98 -11.89
N SER A 277 -3.59 28.03 -12.75
CA SER A 277 -2.47 27.15 -12.53
C SER A 277 -1.81 26.75 -13.84
N HIS A 278 -0.55 26.42 -13.78
CA HIS A 278 0.18 25.81 -14.89
C HIS A 278 0.97 24.60 -14.41
N ASN A 279 1.28 23.69 -15.32
CA ASN A 279 2.03 22.47 -15.01
C ASN A 279 2.83 22.00 -16.21
N ASP A 280 4.01 21.40 -15.96
CA ASP A 280 4.82 20.77 -16.99
C ASP A 280 4.13 19.53 -17.58
N MET A 281 3.98 19.49 -18.89
CA MET A 281 3.49 18.31 -19.58
C MET A 281 4.61 17.29 -19.83
N ILE A 282 5.84 17.74 -20.01
CA ILE A 282 6.98 16.91 -20.39
C ILE A 282 7.96 16.83 -19.23
N LYS A 283 8.21 15.63 -18.75
CA LYS A 283 9.27 15.35 -17.78
C LYS A 283 10.52 14.85 -18.51
N ARG A 284 11.69 15.34 -18.08
CA ARG A 284 13.01 14.92 -18.60
C ARG A 284 13.81 14.30 -17.48
N GLY A 285 14.64 13.30 -17.78
CA GLY A 285 15.52 12.67 -16.81
C GLY A 285 15.87 11.22 -17.16
N PRO A 286 16.77 10.58 -16.38
CA PRO A 286 17.12 9.18 -16.57
C PRO A 286 15.89 8.26 -16.49
N GLY A 287 15.80 7.28 -17.41
CA GLY A 287 14.71 6.31 -17.46
C GLY A 287 13.35 6.85 -17.99
N ILE A 288 13.31 8.08 -18.47
CA ILE A 288 12.12 8.68 -19.09
C ILE A 288 12.23 8.59 -20.61
N ASP A 289 11.31 7.85 -21.26
CA ASP A 289 11.23 7.77 -22.72
C ASP A 289 10.66 9.09 -23.29
N PRO A 290 11.43 9.85 -24.11
CA PRO A 290 10.99 11.11 -24.68
C PRO A 290 9.75 10.95 -25.57
N LYS A 291 9.64 9.85 -26.33
CA LYS A 291 8.51 9.58 -27.22
C LYS A 291 7.19 9.49 -26.44
N HIS A 292 7.20 8.79 -25.32
CA HIS A 292 6.02 8.69 -24.44
C HIS A 292 5.66 10.04 -23.80
N GLN A 293 6.63 10.92 -23.55
CA GLN A 293 6.35 12.27 -23.04
C GLN A 293 5.76 13.18 -24.12
N LEU A 294 6.25 13.12 -25.35
CA LEU A 294 5.66 13.85 -26.48
C LEU A 294 4.22 13.38 -26.75
N ASN A 295 3.98 12.08 -26.79
CA ASN A 295 2.65 11.52 -26.94
C ASN A 295 1.69 11.95 -25.82
N LYS A 296 2.19 11.99 -24.57
CA LYS A 296 1.45 12.53 -23.43
C LYS A 296 1.03 13.99 -23.66
N ALA A 297 1.94 14.83 -24.13
CA ALA A 297 1.65 16.24 -24.40
C ALA A 297 0.59 16.38 -25.51
N GLU A 298 0.67 15.59 -26.59
CA GLU A 298 -0.35 15.58 -27.64
C GLU A 298 -1.73 15.16 -27.13
N ASN A 299 -1.81 14.12 -26.29
CA ASN A 299 -3.06 13.71 -25.65
C ASN A 299 -3.66 14.83 -24.78
N ILE A 300 -2.82 15.56 -24.05
CA ILE A 300 -3.24 16.69 -23.21
C ILE A 300 -3.74 17.84 -24.10
N ARG A 301 -3.02 18.23 -25.15
CA ARG A 301 -3.44 19.29 -26.10
C ARG A 301 -4.80 18.97 -26.70
N LEU A 302 -5.00 17.73 -27.16
CA LEU A 302 -6.26 17.28 -27.71
C LEU A 302 -7.39 17.33 -26.67
N ALA A 303 -7.16 16.94 -25.43
CA ALA A 303 -8.16 16.99 -24.38
C ALA A 303 -8.47 18.45 -23.98
N CYS A 304 -7.46 19.31 -23.89
CA CYS A 304 -7.63 20.75 -23.62
C CYS A 304 -8.54 21.40 -24.66
N SER A 305 -8.31 21.15 -25.96
CA SER A 305 -9.14 21.74 -27.03
C SER A 305 -10.64 21.40 -26.93
N LYS A 306 -10.97 20.27 -26.26
CA LYS A 306 -12.37 19.86 -26.05
C LYS A 306 -13.00 20.45 -24.77
N ILE A 307 -12.17 20.93 -23.85
CA ILE A 307 -12.61 21.48 -22.56
C ILE A 307 -12.59 23.02 -22.58
N ASN A 308 -11.64 23.61 -23.30
CA ASN A 308 -11.39 25.04 -23.29
C ASN A 308 -12.65 25.88 -23.54
N GLY A 309 -12.88 26.86 -22.67
CA GLY A 309 -14.01 27.77 -22.76
C GLY A 309 -15.33 27.20 -22.24
N LEU A 310 -15.34 26.04 -21.57
CA LEU A 310 -16.57 25.41 -21.06
C LEU A 310 -17.22 26.29 -19.99
N ILE A 311 -18.45 26.71 -20.24
CA ILE A 311 -19.31 27.42 -19.28
C ILE A 311 -20.06 26.37 -18.45
N ILE A 312 -19.97 26.51 -17.12
CA ILE A 312 -20.67 25.67 -16.15
C ILE A 312 -21.62 26.58 -15.38
N LYS A 313 -22.92 26.51 -15.72
CA LYS A 313 -23.96 27.32 -15.08
C LYS A 313 -24.23 26.85 -13.66
N PRO A 314 -24.88 27.68 -12.82
CA PRO A 314 -25.40 27.24 -11.52
C PRO A 314 -26.19 25.93 -11.62
N GLY A 315 -25.85 24.95 -10.77
CA GLY A 315 -26.42 23.60 -10.76
C GLY A 315 -25.85 22.62 -11.80
N GLU A 316 -25.06 23.08 -12.76
CA GLU A 316 -24.45 22.17 -13.75
C GLU A 316 -23.20 21.48 -13.22
N THR A 317 -22.97 20.26 -13.71
CA THR A 317 -21.82 19.41 -13.38
C THR A 317 -20.84 19.32 -14.55
N PHE A 318 -19.57 19.54 -14.28
CA PHE A 318 -18.49 19.14 -15.16
C PHE A 318 -18.25 17.63 -15.06
N SER A 319 -18.08 16.95 -16.19
CA SER A 319 -17.59 15.56 -16.25
C SER A 319 -16.44 15.48 -17.24
N PHE A 320 -15.28 15.02 -16.77
CA PHE A 320 -14.08 14.93 -17.60
C PHE A 320 -14.34 14.09 -18.86
N TRP A 321 -14.92 12.89 -18.69
CA TRP A 321 -15.12 12.00 -19.84
C TRP A 321 -16.30 12.38 -20.73
N LYS A 322 -17.31 13.09 -20.26
CA LYS A 322 -18.34 13.66 -21.15
C LYS A 322 -17.77 14.72 -22.07
N ARG A 323 -16.73 15.45 -21.63
CA ARG A 323 -16.07 16.49 -22.45
C ARG A 323 -14.98 15.90 -23.34
N VAL A 324 -14.04 15.14 -22.79
CA VAL A 324 -12.90 14.58 -23.52
C VAL A 324 -13.33 13.47 -24.47
N GLY A 325 -14.32 12.66 -24.07
CA GLY A 325 -14.80 11.52 -24.86
C GLY A 325 -13.86 10.33 -24.84
N LYS A 326 -14.13 9.34 -25.70
CA LYS A 326 -13.39 8.08 -25.72
C LYS A 326 -11.97 8.27 -26.23
N THR A 327 -11.00 7.78 -25.47
CA THR A 327 -9.58 7.69 -25.89
C THR A 327 -9.40 6.57 -26.91
N SER A 328 -9.29 6.93 -28.18
CA SER A 328 -9.08 5.99 -29.29
C SER A 328 -8.20 6.63 -30.37
N LYS A 329 -7.51 5.81 -31.16
CA LYS A 329 -6.71 6.29 -32.32
C LYS A 329 -7.59 7.09 -33.30
N ARG A 330 -8.85 6.65 -33.51
CA ARG A 330 -9.82 7.36 -34.37
C ARG A 330 -10.13 8.77 -33.88
N ASN A 331 -10.08 8.99 -32.57
CA ASN A 331 -10.30 10.30 -31.94
C ASN A 331 -9.00 11.10 -31.77
N GLY A 332 -7.89 10.67 -32.37
CA GLY A 332 -6.60 11.35 -32.37
C GLY A 332 -5.70 11.04 -31.17
N PHE A 333 -6.12 10.17 -30.24
CA PHE A 333 -5.29 9.82 -29.08
C PHE A 333 -4.18 8.85 -29.44
N THR A 334 -2.99 9.08 -28.86
CA THR A 334 -1.79 8.27 -29.02
C THR A 334 -1.47 7.45 -27.78
N GLU A 335 -0.56 6.49 -27.94
CA GLU A 335 -0.08 5.68 -26.81
C GLU A 335 0.87 6.49 -25.93
N GLY A 336 0.54 6.62 -24.67
CA GLY A 336 1.35 7.23 -23.65
C GLY A 336 1.45 6.33 -22.41
N ARG A 337 2.08 6.81 -21.36
CA ARG A 337 2.29 6.07 -20.11
C ARG A 337 1.01 6.02 -19.30
N VAL A 338 0.54 4.82 -18.97
CA VAL A 338 -0.62 4.54 -18.10
C VAL A 338 -0.21 3.59 -16.99
N ILE A 339 -0.96 3.61 -15.89
CA ILE A 339 -0.80 2.65 -14.78
C ILE A 339 -1.90 1.60 -14.90
N VAL A 340 -1.51 0.33 -14.97
CA VAL A 340 -2.43 -0.81 -14.98
C VAL A 340 -1.94 -1.81 -13.95
N ASN A 341 -2.76 -2.10 -12.93
CA ASN A 341 -2.43 -3.02 -11.82
C ASN A 341 -1.08 -2.66 -11.14
N GLY A 342 -0.91 -1.38 -10.76
CA GLY A 342 0.30 -0.89 -10.08
C GLY A 342 1.58 -0.92 -10.94
N ARG A 343 1.48 -1.21 -12.25
CA ARG A 343 2.63 -1.24 -13.20
C ARG A 343 2.45 -0.22 -14.30
N LEU A 344 3.55 0.41 -14.67
CA LEU A 344 3.58 1.34 -15.80
C LEU A 344 3.55 0.56 -17.11
N LYS A 345 2.57 0.90 -17.97
CA LYS A 345 2.40 0.30 -19.31
C LYS A 345 2.15 1.40 -20.35
N ALA A 346 2.33 1.06 -21.63
CA ALA A 346 1.85 1.88 -22.73
C ALA A 346 0.32 1.70 -22.88
N GLY A 347 -0.40 2.81 -23.07
CA GLY A 347 -1.86 2.77 -23.29
C GLY A 347 -2.37 4.04 -23.94
N LEU A 348 -3.49 3.95 -24.66
CA LEU A 348 -4.09 5.06 -25.36
C LEU A 348 -4.59 6.13 -24.38
N GLY A 349 -4.27 7.40 -24.65
CA GLY A 349 -4.67 8.52 -23.81
C GLY A 349 -3.82 8.68 -22.55
N GLY A 350 -2.61 8.11 -22.52
CA GLY A 350 -1.68 8.32 -21.40
C GLY A 350 -1.39 9.80 -21.17
N GLY A 351 -1.34 10.20 -19.89
CA GLY A 351 -1.09 11.57 -19.46
C GLY A 351 -2.31 12.38 -19.06
N LEU A 352 -3.53 11.93 -19.32
CA LEU A 352 -4.76 12.71 -19.04
C LEU A 352 -5.01 12.92 -17.52
N CYS A 353 -4.46 12.08 -16.65
CA CYS A 353 -4.47 12.35 -15.21
C CYS A 353 -3.75 13.66 -14.85
N ASN A 354 -2.74 14.09 -15.64
CA ASN A 354 -2.07 15.38 -15.42
C ASN A 354 -3.07 16.54 -15.62
N LEU A 355 -3.84 16.53 -16.72
CA LEU A 355 -4.88 17.53 -16.95
C LEU A 355 -5.97 17.49 -15.88
N ALA A 356 -6.43 16.31 -15.51
CA ALA A 356 -7.43 16.16 -14.43
C ALA A 356 -6.92 16.69 -13.08
N ASN A 357 -5.66 16.46 -12.74
CA ASN A 357 -5.01 17.03 -11.54
C ASN A 357 -4.93 18.54 -11.59
N THR A 358 -4.56 19.12 -12.73
CA THR A 358 -4.46 20.57 -12.86
C THR A 358 -5.84 21.23 -12.76
N ILE A 359 -6.89 20.61 -13.31
CA ILE A 359 -8.28 21.06 -13.14
C ILE A 359 -8.71 20.89 -11.67
N ASN A 360 -8.36 19.78 -11.02
CA ASN A 360 -8.69 19.57 -9.61
C ASN A 360 -8.10 20.68 -8.71
N LEU A 361 -6.89 21.14 -9.02
CA LEU A 361 -6.27 22.25 -8.28
C LEU A 361 -7.08 23.54 -8.39
N LEU A 362 -7.66 23.85 -9.56
CA LEU A 362 -8.58 24.99 -9.72
C LEU A 362 -9.82 24.83 -8.84
N VAL A 363 -10.40 23.62 -8.84
CA VAL A 363 -11.62 23.32 -8.08
C VAL A 363 -11.39 23.42 -6.58
N LEU A 364 -10.26 22.92 -6.09
CA LEU A 364 -9.89 22.98 -4.68
C LEU A 364 -9.68 24.44 -4.19
N ASN A 365 -9.28 25.33 -5.09
CA ASN A 365 -9.10 26.75 -4.83
C ASN A 365 -10.31 27.61 -5.27
N SER A 366 -11.51 27.02 -5.31
CA SER A 366 -12.73 27.67 -5.74
C SER A 366 -13.94 27.16 -4.94
N PRO A 367 -15.11 27.82 -4.99
CA PRO A 367 -16.33 27.34 -4.30
C PRO A 367 -17.00 26.14 -4.98
N MET A 368 -16.38 25.50 -5.94
CA MET A 368 -16.93 24.33 -6.61
C MET A 368 -16.99 23.10 -5.69
N THR A 369 -18.01 22.27 -5.89
CA THR A 369 -18.22 21.04 -5.12
C THR A 369 -17.78 19.82 -5.94
N ILE A 370 -16.77 19.10 -5.46
CA ILE A 370 -16.34 17.83 -6.07
C ILE A 370 -17.41 16.78 -5.82
N THR A 371 -17.95 16.18 -6.89
CA THR A 371 -18.99 15.14 -6.83
C THR A 371 -18.44 13.75 -7.16
N GLU A 372 -17.30 13.65 -7.85
CA GLU A 372 -16.59 12.40 -8.08
C GLU A 372 -15.08 12.66 -8.21
N ILE A 373 -14.28 11.96 -7.39
CA ILE A 373 -12.81 11.97 -7.45
C ILE A 373 -12.30 10.59 -7.09
N HIS A 374 -11.21 10.19 -7.76
CA HIS A 374 -10.50 8.95 -7.48
C HIS A 374 -9.02 9.28 -7.31
N HIS A 375 -8.44 8.88 -6.20
CA HIS A 375 -7.04 9.15 -5.90
C HIS A 375 -6.12 8.04 -6.45
N HIS A 376 -4.90 8.42 -6.81
CA HIS A 376 -3.84 7.45 -7.03
C HIS A 376 -3.38 6.89 -5.68
N SER A 377 -3.13 5.58 -5.64
CA SER A 377 -2.51 4.90 -4.49
C SER A 377 -0.99 5.12 -4.43
N ASP A 378 -0.40 5.70 -5.48
CA ASP A 378 1.04 5.69 -5.71
C ASP A 378 1.60 7.09 -5.97
N ALA A 379 2.76 7.39 -5.36
CA ALA A 379 3.56 8.58 -5.61
C ALA A 379 4.55 8.29 -6.76
N LEU A 380 4.23 8.75 -7.97
CA LEU A 380 4.91 8.37 -9.22
C LEU A 380 6.23 9.09 -9.49
N ALA A 381 6.49 10.19 -8.81
CA ALA A 381 7.68 11.01 -9.03
C ALA A 381 8.04 11.80 -7.76
N PRO A 382 9.32 12.16 -7.60
CA PRO A 382 9.72 13.12 -6.58
C PRO A 382 9.11 14.50 -6.86
N ASP A 383 9.17 15.37 -5.87
CA ASP A 383 8.70 16.74 -6.01
C ASP A 383 9.61 17.51 -6.99
N PRO A 384 9.05 18.22 -7.97
CA PRO A 384 9.83 18.93 -8.97
C PRO A 384 10.78 19.95 -8.32
N ASN A 385 12.07 19.88 -8.63
CA ASN A 385 13.10 20.77 -8.08
C ASN A 385 13.10 20.87 -6.54
N GLY A 386 12.66 19.80 -5.85
CA GLY A 386 12.53 19.79 -4.39
C GLY A 386 11.39 20.66 -3.85
N VAL A 387 10.56 21.25 -4.71
CA VAL A 387 9.43 22.09 -4.30
C VAL A 387 8.17 21.25 -4.20
N ARG A 388 7.63 21.15 -2.99
CA ARG A 388 6.38 20.43 -2.75
C ARG A 388 5.19 21.23 -3.25
N VAL A 389 4.43 20.65 -4.17
CA VAL A 389 3.12 21.17 -4.58
C VAL A 389 2.05 20.22 -4.00
N PRO A 390 1.36 20.62 -2.93
CA PRO A 390 0.29 19.83 -2.36
C PRO A 390 -0.75 19.49 -3.42
N TYR A 391 -1.24 18.24 -3.44
CA TYR A 391 -2.26 17.79 -4.39
C TYR A 391 -1.85 17.71 -5.87
N SER A 392 -0.58 17.80 -6.20
CA SER A 392 -0.13 17.75 -7.61
C SER A 392 -0.32 16.39 -8.29
N ALA A 393 -0.68 15.34 -7.53
CA ALA A 393 -0.79 13.97 -8.05
C ALA A 393 -2.02 13.21 -7.53
N GLY A 394 -3.11 13.91 -7.18
CA GLY A 394 -4.23 13.32 -6.45
C GLY A 394 -5.28 12.60 -7.30
N THR A 395 -5.42 12.93 -8.59
CA THR A 395 -6.61 12.55 -9.36
C THR A 395 -6.32 11.52 -10.45
N SER A 396 -6.99 10.37 -10.38
CA SER A 396 -6.95 9.33 -11.41
C SER A 396 -8.18 9.41 -12.30
N VAL A 397 -8.00 9.30 -13.61
CA VAL A 397 -9.09 9.20 -14.58
C VAL A 397 -8.84 8.03 -15.54
N ASN A 398 -9.89 7.25 -15.81
CA ASN A 398 -9.86 6.19 -16.82
C ASN A 398 -11.19 6.16 -17.57
N TYR A 399 -11.12 6.05 -18.90
CA TYR A 399 -12.28 6.30 -19.75
C TYR A 399 -13.58 5.69 -19.22
N ASN A 400 -14.45 6.57 -18.92
CA ASN A 400 -15.82 6.60 -18.51
C ASN A 400 -16.17 5.97 -17.15
N PHE A 401 -15.43 5.03 -16.61
CA PHE A 401 -15.81 4.40 -15.34
C PHE A 401 -15.04 4.95 -14.11
N ILE A 402 -13.90 5.63 -14.31
CA ILE A 402 -13.19 6.45 -13.32
C ILE A 402 -13.20 7.87 -13.85
N ASP A 403 -14.18 8.67 -13.43
CA ASP A 403 -14.39 10.04 -13.88
C ASP A 403 -13.91 11.05 -12.83
N TYR A 404 -13.68 12.27 -13.26
CA TYR A 404 -13.52 13.41 -12.39
C TYR A 404 -14.68 14.37 -12.64
N ARG A 405 -15.42 14.69 -11.56
CA ARG A 405 -16.62 15.54 -11.63
C ARG A 405 -16.65 16.56 -10.54
N PHE A 406 -17.11 17.75 -10.87
CA PHE A 406 -17.46 18.80 -9.91
C PHE A 406 -18.71 19.55 -10.38
N ARG A 407 -19.44 20.13 -9.43
CA ARG A 407 -20.66 20.88 -9.66
C ARG A 407 -20.48 22.32 -9.24
N ASN A 408 -21.11 23.21 -10.01
CA ASN A 408 -21.23 24.62 -9.66
C ASN A 408 -22.47 24.85 -8.79
N ASP A 409 -22.26 24.91 -7.47
CA ASP A 409 -23.34 25.18 -6.51
C ASP A 409 -23.47 26.69 -6.18
N THR A 410 -22.77 27.56 -6.92
CA THR A 410 -22.85 29.01 -6.76
C THR A 410 -24.02 29.59 -7.55
N ASN A 411 -24.27 30.89 -7.37
CA ASN A 411 -25.33 31.62 -8.05
C ASN A 411 -24.89 32.28 -9.38
N GLN A 412 -23.64 32.04 -9.81
CA GLN A 412 -23.12 32.64 -11.06
C GLN A 412 -22.39 31.59 -11.90
N PRO A 413 -22.31 31.81 -13.24
CA PRO A 413 -21.59 30.87 -14.10
C PRO A 413 -20.09 30.91 -13.84
N VAL A 414 -19.44 29.76 -14.00
CA VAL A 414 -17.98 29.66 -14.07
C VAL A 414 -17.54 29.14 -15.43
N GLN A 415 -16.34 29.53 -15.85
CA GLN A 415 -15.78 29.10 -17.11
C GLN A 415 -14.43 28.41 -16.87
N LEU A 416 -14.31 27.21 -17.42
CA LEU A 416 -13.09 26.43 -17.39
C LEU A 416 -12.30 26.67 -18.69
N CYS A 417 -11.17 27.33 -18.60
CA CYS A 417 -10.26 27.56 -19.71
C CYS A 417 -9.02 26.68 -19.57
N THR A 418 -8.65 25.98 -20.64
CA THR A 418 -7.50 25.07 -20.68
C THR A 418 -6.77 25.21 -22.00
N TRP A 419 -5.46 25.45 -22.00
CA TRP A 419 -4.64 25.52 -23.21
C TRP A 419 -3.23 25.05 -22.92
N CYS A 420 -2.46 24.82 -23.99
CA CYS A 420 -1.07 24.43 -23.89
C CYS A 420 -0.21 25.40 -24.69
N GLU A 421 0.91 25.79 -24.12
CA GLU A 421 1.91 26.63 -24.74
C GLU A 421 3.30 26.04 -24.48
N GLY A 422 4.05 25.73 -25.55
CA GLY A 422 5.29 24.99 -25.40
C GLY A 422 5.10 23.65 -24.69
N ASP A 423 5.87 23.45 -23.65
CA ASP A 423 5.81 22.24 -22.79
C ASP A 423 4.85 22.40 -21.59
N PHE A 424 4.13 23.51 -21.49
CA PHE A 424 3.29 23.84 -20.34
C PHE A 424 1.80 23.67 -20.66
N LEU A 425 1.07 23.14 -19.67
CA LEU A 425 -0.38 23.15 -19.59
C LEU A 425 -0.82 24.31 -18.71
N TYR A 426 -1.68 25.17 -19.21
CA TYR A 426 -2.29 26.28 -18.49
C TYR A 426 -3.77 26.01 -18.25
N THR A 427 -4.25 26.40 -17.09
CA THR A 427 -5.67 26.30 -16.73
C THR A 427 -6.12 27.52 -15.95
N GLU A 428 -7.34 27.98 -16.21
CA GLU A 428 -8.00 29.05 -15.47
C GLU A 428 -9.43 28.64 -15.14
N LEU A 429 -9.90 28.93 -13.94
CA LEU A 429 -11.30 28.98 -13.59
C LEU A 429 -11.71 30.45 -13.49
N ARG A 430 -12.69 30.84 -14.27
CA ARG A 430 -13.15 32.23 -14.38
C ARG A 430 -14.61 32.34 -14.00
N THR A 431 -15.07 33.54 -13.66
CA THR A 431 -16.45 33.84 -13.29
C THR A 431 -16.81 35.27 -13.67
N THR A 432 -18.06 35.68 -13.44
CA THR A 432 -18.56 37.02 -13.75
C THR A 432 -18.12 38.05 -12.69
N GLN A 433 -18.16 37.68 -11.39
CA GLN A 433 -17.81 38.54 -10.28
C GLN A 433 -16.99 37.78 -9.23
N GLN A 434 -16.22 38.47 -8.43
CA GLN A 434 -15.44 37.86 -7.35
C GLN A 434 -16.34 37.14 -6.33
N PHE A 435 -15.91 35.97 -5.89
CA PHE A 435 -16.56 35.27 -4.79
C PHE A 435 -16.15 35.92 -3.45
N PRO A 436 -17.03 35.86 -2.42
CA PRO A 436 -16.75 36.45 -1.12
C PRO A 436 -15.64 35.75 -0.34
N CYS A 437 -15.28 34.55 -0.74
CA CYS A 437 -14.23 33.75 -0.11
C CYS A 437 -13.11 33.39 -1.10
N THR A 438 -11.92 33.19 -0.54
CA THR A 438 -10.80 32.53 -1.21
C THR A 438 -10.51 31.21 -0.51
N TYR A 439 -9.74 30.37 -1.18
CA TYR A 439 -9.43 29.01 -0.69
C TYR A 439 -7.93 28.80 -0.69
N ARG A 440 -7.46 28.05 0.29
CA ARG A 440 -6.05 27.68 0.42
C ARG A 440 -5.93 26.20 0.75
N ILE A 441 -5.02 25.53 0.07
CA ILE A 441 -4.66 24.14 0.38
C ILE A 441 -3.44 24.16 1.29
N VAL A 442 -3.56 23.48 2.42
CA VAL A 442 -2.50 23.37 3.44
C VAL A 442 -2.18 21.89 3.62
N GLU A 443 -0.90 21.57 3.51
CA GLU A 443 -0.39 20.22 3.76
C GLU A 443 0.36 20.20 5.10
N GLU A 444 0.03 19.22 5.95
CA GLU A 444 0.65 19.05 7.26
C GLU A 444 1.27 17.66 7.39
N GLY A 445 2.34 17.60 8.18
CA GLY A 445 3.00 16.35 8.51
C GLY A 445 3.58 15.62 7.30
N HIS A 446 3.93 16.33 6.21
CA HIS A 446 4.54 15.72 5.04
C HIS A 446 5.88 15.07 5.41
N HIS A 447 5.96 13.76 5.21
CA HIS A 447 7.18 12.98 5.40
C HIS A 447 7.10 11.71 4.54
N PHE A 448 8.21 11.01 4.47
CA PHE A 448 8.29 9.67 3.93
C PHE A 448 8.57 8.69 5.07
N HIS A 449 7.83 7.61 5.07
CA HIS A 449 8.02 6.52 6.03
C HIS A 449 8.28 5.23 5.26
N LYS A 450 9.31 4.50 5.69
CA LYS A 450 9.56 3.15 5.17
C LYS A 450 8.74 2.17 5.97
N GLU A 451 7.76 1.56 5.33
CA GLU A 451 6.88 0.60 5.99
C GLU A 451 7.44 -0.82 6.00
N HIS A 452 6.77 -1.68 6.75
CA HIS A 452 7.18 -3.07 6.95
C HIS A 452 7.25 -3.90 5.65
N ASP A 453 6.60 -3.47 4.58
CA ASP A 453 6.69 -4.06 3.24
C ASP A 453 7.96 -3.67 2.48
N GLY A 454 8.85 -2.91 3.12
CA GLY A 454 10.11 -2.42 2.55
C GLY A 454 9.96 -1.22 1.60
N ASN A 455 8.72 -0.80 1.30
CA ASN A 455 8.47 0.34 0.44
C ASN A 455 8.41 1.64 1.25
N TYR A 456 8.79 2.73 0.58
CA TYR A 456 8.56 4.05 1.13
C TYR A 456 7.14 4.53 0.79
N TYR A 457 6.51 5.17 1.75
CA TYR A 457 5.22 5.80 1.61
C TYR A 457 5.34 7.29 1.86
N ARG A 458 4.68 8.08 1.01
CA ARG A 458 4.53 9.51 1.23
C ARG A 458 3.28 9.73 2.09
N ILE A 459 3.47 10.29 3.26
CA ILE A 459 2.41 10.49 4.26
C ILE A 459 2.22 11.98 4.47
N SER A 460 0.96 12.44 4.47
CA SER A 460 0.59 13.81 4.80
C SER A 460 -0.91 13.95 5.01
N LYS A 461 -1.33 15.01 5.69
CA LYS A 461 -2.73 15.42 5.79
C LYS A 461 -2.95 16.70 4.98
N ILE A 462 -3.92 16.68 4.10
CA ILE A 462 -4.24 17.82 3.23
C ILE A 462 -5.54 18.46 3.71
N TYR A 463 -5.46 19.74 4.04
CA TYR A 463 -6.59 20.53 4.46
C TYR A 463 -6.94 21.57 3.41
N ARG A 464 -8.21 21.90 3.31
CA ARG A 464 -8.72 23.06 2.58
C ARG A 464 -9.23 24.05 3.57
N GLU A 465 -8.73 25.29 3.51
CA GLU A 465 -9.18 26.41 4.30
C GLU A 465 -10.02 27.35 3.43
N THR A 466 -11.15 27.78 3.97
CA THR A 466 -12.00 28.82 3.40
C THR A 466 -11.71 30.12 4.14
N ILE A 467 -11.35 31.14 3.41
CA ILE A 467 -10.91 32.42 3.95
C ILE A 467 -11.88 33.52 3.47
N ASN A 468 -12.48 34.23 4.40
CA ASN A 468 -13.30 35.39 4.08
C ASN A 468 -12.41 36.46 3.43
N ARG A 469 -12.81 36.99 2.28
CA ARG A 469 -12.00 37.94 1.53
C ARG A 469 -11.88 39.33 2.20
N ASP A 470 -12.92 39.77 2.90
CA ASP A 470 -12.99 41.07 3.51
C ASP A 470 -12.26 41.12 4.88
N THR A 471 -12.44 40.06 5.68
CA THR A 471 -11.83 39.98 7.01
C THR A 471 -10.49 39.24 7.05
N SER A 472 -10.15 38.52 6.00
CA SER A 472 -8.99 37.58 5.92
C SER A 472 -9.00 36.47 6.98
N GLU A 473 -10.14 36.22 7.62
CA GLU A 473 -10.31 35.20 8.63
C GLU A 473 -10.57 33.85 7.99
N ILE A 474 -10.02 32.78 8.57
CA ILE A 474 -10.33 31.40 8.19
C ILE A 474 -11.69 31.06 8.80
N THR A 475 -12.70 30.90 7.94
CA THR A 475 -14.07 30.59 8.35
C THR A 475 -14.32 29.07 8.41
N GLU A 476 -13.56 28.28 7.68
CA GLU A 476 -13.67 26.82 7.68
C GLU A 476 -12.29 26.20 7.40
N ARG A 477 -11.99 25.09 8.09
CA ARG A 477 -10.83 24.23 7.80
C ARG A 477 -11.28 22.78 7.74
N LYS A 478 -11.18 22.18 6.57
CA LYS A 478 -11.65 20.84 6.29
C LYS A 478 -10.53 19.92 5.85
N LEU A 479 -10.40 18.76 6.49
CA LEU A 479 -9.53 17.67 5.98
C LEU A 479 -10.14 17.11 4.69
N ILE A 480 -9.41 17.20 3.58
CA ILE A 480 -9.86 16.73 2.27
C ILE A 480 -9.15 15.45 1.82
N TRP A 481 -7.97 15.17 2.36
CA TRP A 481 -7.26 13.92 2.07
C TRP A 481 -6.27 13.56 3.17
N ASN A 482 -6.32 12.30 3.59
CA ASN A 482 -5.26 11.67 4.38
C ASN A 482 -4.39 10.86 3.39
N ASN A 483 -3.26 11.45 3.00
CA ASN A 483 -2.40 10.89 1.97
C ASN A 483 -1.53 9.78 2.56
N HIS A 484 -1.59 8.62 1.92
CA HIS A 484 -0.75 7.47 2.19
C HIS A 484 -0.46 6.83 0.82
N SER A 485 0.60 7.28 0.17
CA SER A 485 0.90 6.92 -1.23
C SER A 485 2.24 6.20 -1.33
N ARG A 486 2.23 4.99 -1.86
CA ARG A 486 3.45 4.21 -2.10
C ARG A 486 4.36 4.94 -3.08
N VAL A 487 5.64 5.04 -2.74
CA VAL A 487 6.68 5.62 -3.61
C VAL A 487 7.01 4.64 -4.74
N MET A 488 6.89 5.12 -5.99
CA MET A 488 7.14 4.36 -7.21
C MET A 488 8.34 4.90 -8.02
N PHE A 489 9.13 5.76 -7.43
CA PHE A 489 10.38 6.30 -7.99
C PHE A 489 11.56 5.85 -7.13
N ASP A 490 12.78 6.07 -7.60
CA ASP A 490 14.00 5.70 -6.88
C ASP A 490 14.02 6.30 -5.46
N PRO A 491 14.04 5.49 -4.39
CA PRO A 491 14.06 5.98 -3.02
C PRO A 491 15.26 6.88 -2.69
N ASN A 492 16.37 6.76 -3.42
CA ASN A 492 17.53 7.64 -3.25
C ASN A 492 17.25 9.11 -3.62
N LEU A 493 16.12 9.37 -4.30
CA LEU A 493 15.65 10.71 -4.61
C LEU A 493 14.76 11.32 -3.51
N ILE A 494 14.51 10.58 -2.43
CA ILE A 494 13.79 11.09 -1.28
C ILE A 494 14.75 11.95 -0.44
N PRO A 495 14.39 13.20 -0.13
CA PRO A 495 15.20 14.04 0.78
C PRO A 495 15.33 13.37 2.15
N LYS A 496 16.56 13.19 2.63
CA LYS A 496 16.84 12.46 3.89
C LYS A 496 16.15 13.09 5.10
N GLU A 497 16.01 14.41 5.11
CA GLU A 497 15.33 15.18 6.15
C GLU A 497 13.82 14.94 6.24
N LEU A 498 13.23 14.37 5.21
CA LEU A 498 11.81 14.01 5.15
C LEU A 498 11.54 12.54 5.50
N ILE A 499 12.56 11.72 5.74
CA ILE A 499 12.38 10.32 6.14
C ILE A 499 12.20 10.25 7.66
N ARG A 500 11.12 9.57 8.08
CA ARG A 500 10.78 9.36 9.51
C ARG A 500 10.47 7.89 9.77
#